data_3b56a0f09bfefb84aa4027d03b23bc00
#
_entry.id   3b56a0f09bfefb84aa4027d03b23bc00
#
_cell.length_a   1.000
_cell.length_b   1.000
_cell.length_c   1.000
_cell.angle_alpha   90.00
_cell.angle_beta   90.00
_cell.angle_gamma   90.00
#
_symmetry.space_group_name_H-M   'P 1'
#
loop_
_entity.id
_entity.type
_entity.pdbx_description
1 polymer ?
#
loop_
_entity_poly.entity_id
_entity_poly.type
_entity_poly.pdbx_seq_one_letter_code
_entity_poly.pdbx_strand_id
1 'polypeptide(L)'
;LDIFAQHARSVEGRTQVELAQLNYLKQRLRGWGGNLSRQTGGRAAGGAGIGGRGPGETRIETDRRSIGHRIAVLRRRLKRIESTRVSKRADRLRNKVPSAAIVGYTNAGKSSLLNRLTRAGVLVEDALFATLDPTTRRTTTADGRVYTLTDTVGFVRHLPHDLVEAFASTLEETAMADVLVHVVD
;
A
#
# COMPACT_ATOMS: atom_id res chain seq x y z
N LEU A 1 -0.24 -0.64 -10.50
CA LEU A 1 0.81 -0.48 -9.48
C LEU A 1 1.64 0.78 -9.72
N ASP A 2 1.96 1.12 -10.97
CA ASP A 2 2.82 2.27 -11.31
C ASP A 2 2.21 3.61 -10.88
N ILE A 3 0.89 3.79 -11.02
CA ILE A 3 0.18 4.98 -10.52
C ILE A 3 0.38 5.14 -9.01
N PHE A 4 0.29 4.05 -8.25
CA PHE A 4 0.51 4.08 -6.80
C PHE A 4 1.96 4.38 -6.44
N ALA A 5 2.92 3.89 -7.23
CA ALA A 5 4.34 4.18 -7.03
C ALA A 5 4.65 5.68 -7.20
N GLN A 6 3.96 6.36 -8.11
CA GLN A 6 4.12 7.81 -8.35
C GLN A 6 3.53 8.64 -7.20
N HIS A 7 2.43 8.20 -6.58
CA HIS A 7 1.72 8.95 -5.54
C HIS A 7 2.14 8.59 -4.10
N ALA A 8 2.91 7.50 -3.91
CA ALA A 8 3.45 7.12 -2.61
C ALA A 8 4.55 8.09 -2.17
N ARG A 9 4.25 9.00 -1.25
CA ARG A 9 5.21 10.00 -0.74
C ARG A 9 5.80 9.59 0.59
N SER A 10 5.04 8.90 1.43
CA SER A 10 5.50 8.42 2.71
C SER A 10 6.44 7.21 2.59
N VAL A 11 7.24 7.00 3.63
CA VAL A 11 8.07 5.79 3.74
C VAL A 11 7.20 4.53 3.80
N GLU A 12 6.04 4.63 4.45
CA GLU A 12 5.07 3.54 4.57
C GLU A 12 4.47 3.21 3.20
N GLY A 13 3.87 4.18 2.50
CA GLY A 13 3.26 3.99 1.20
C GLY A 13 4.24 3.43 0.16
N ARG A 14 5.47 3.96 0.09
CA ARG A 14 6.51 3.40 -0.79
C ARG A 14 6.85 1.96 -0.46
N THR A 15 6.95 1.62 0.84
CA THR A 15 7.25 0.26 1.27
C THR A 15 6.10 -0.71 0.92
N GLN A 16 4.85 -0.28 1.04
CA GLN A 16 3.66 -1.05 0.68
C GLN A 16 3.57 -1.28 -0.82
N VAL A 17 3.78 -0.24 -1.63
CA VAL A 17 3.78 -0.34 -3.09
C VAL A 17 4.90 -1.27 -3.57
N GLU A 18 6.12 -1.12 -3.05
CA GLU A 18 7.25 -2.01 -3.36
C GLU A 18 6.92 -3.47 -2.99
N LEU A 19 6.30 -3.69 -1.85
CA LEU A 19 5.87 -5.03 -1.41
C LEU A 19 4.86 -5.64 -2.39
N ALA A 20 3.85 -4.87 -2.82
CA ALA A 20 2.86 -5.32 -3.79
C ALA A 20 3.49 -5.64 -5.15
N GLN A 21 4.42 -4.80 -5.64
CA GLN A 21 5.17 -5.04 -6.88
C GLN A 21 6.00 -6.33 -6.81
N LEU A 22 6.70 -6.56 -5.70
CA LEU A 22 7.52 -7.77 -5.52
C LEU A 22 6.67 -9.05 -5.38
N ASN A 23 5.52 -8.98 -4.73
CA ASN A 23 4.58 -10.10 -4.67
C ASN A 23 4.07 -10.44 -6.08
N TYR A 24 3.69 -9.45 -6.87
CA TYR A 24 3.27 -9.63 -8.26
C TYR A 24 4.38 -10.26 -9.13
N LEU A 25 5.61 -9.75 -9.04
CA LEU A 25 6.76 -10.31 -9.74
C LEU A 25 7.04 -11.76 -9.32
N LYS A 26 6.96 -12.06 -8.03
CA LYS A 26 7.16 -13.42 -7.50
C LYS A 26 6.15 -14.42 -8.05
N GLN A 27 4.90 -14.00 -8.24
CA GLN A 27 3.86 -14.84 -8.86
C GLN A 27 4.16 -15.11 -10.34
N ARG A 28 4.57 -14.09 -11.09
CA ARG A 28 4.94 -14.23 -12.52
C ARG A 28 6.14 -15.16 -12.71
N LEU A 29 7.17 -15.07 -11.85
CA LEU A 29 8.32 -15.97 -11.91
C LEU A 29 7.94 -17.44 -11.65
N ARG A 30 6.86 -17.72 -10.93
CA ARG A 30 6.32 -19.08 -10.78
C ARG A 30 5.78 -19.63 -12.11
N GLY A 31 5.09 -18.81 -12.90
CA GLY A 31 4.56 -19.23 -14.20
C GLY A 31 5.63 -19.46 -15.27
N TRP A 32 6.72 -18.71 -15.22
CA TRP A 32 7.81 -18.81 -16.19
C TRP A 32 8.67 -20.08 -15.99
N GLY A 33 8.93 -20.47 -14.75
CA GLY A 33 9.69 -21.72 -14.44
C GLY A 33 9.01 -22.97 -14.99
N GLY A 34 7.68 -23.04 -14.92
CA GLY A 34 6.90 -24.15 -15.47
C GLY A 34 6.88 -24.23 -17.00
N ASN A 35 6.97 -23.09 -17.69
CA ASN A 35 6.98 -23.06 -19.16
C ASN A 35 8.38 -23.36 -19.75
N LEU A 36 9.45 -22.89 -19.11
CA LEU A 36 10.82 -23.20 -19.52
C LEU A 36 11.17 -24.68 -19.32
N SER A 37 10.71 -25.30 -18.24
CA SER A 37 10.87 -26.73 -17.97
C SER A 37 10.16 -27.60 -19.03
N ARG A 38 9.03 -27.18 -19.56
CA ARG A 38 8.32 -27.89 -20.65
C ARG A 38 8.99 -27.74 -22.02
N GLN A 39 9.65 -26.62 -22.29
CA GLN A 39 10.37 -26.41 -23.57
C GLN A 39 11.70 -27.14 -23.64
N THR A 40 12.37 -27.38 -22.51
CA THR A 40 13.62 -28.14 -22.48
C THR A 40 13.41 -29.66 -22.39
N GLY A 41 12.20 -30.12 -21.99
CA GLY A 41 11.86 -31.55 -21.88
C GLY A 41 11.58 -32.26 -23.21
N GLY A 42 11.61 -31.58 -24.34
CA GLY A 42 11.19 -32.11 -25.66
C GLY A 42 12.32 -32.74 -26.52
N ARG A 43 13.56 -32.79 -26.08
CA ARG A 43 14.66 -33.35 -26.90
C ARG A 43 15.76 -33.97 -26.05
N ALA A 44 15.53 -35.15 -25.52
CA ALA A 44 16.59 -36.11 -25.18
C ALA A 44 15.98 -37.50 -25.04
N ALA A 45 15.68 -38.13 -26.19
CA ALA A 45 15.68 -39.57 -26.26
C ALA A 45 17.17 -40.02 -26.31
N GLY A 46 17.63 -40.72 -25.28
CA GLY A 46 18.88 -41.45 -25.27
C GLY A 46 20.01 -40.78 -24.50
N GLY A 47 20.26 -41.26 -23.26
CA GLY A 47 21.50 -40.99 -22.57
C GLY A 47 21.35 -40.74 -21.06
N ALA A 48 21.92 -41.69 -20.30
CA ALA A 48 21.94 -41.76 -18.86
C ALA A 48 22.10 -40.43 -18.09
N GLY A 49 21.22 -40.26 -17.11
CA GLY A 49 21.40 -39.66 -15.81
C GLY A 49 22.38 -38.50 -15.66
N ILE A 50 21.85 -37.38 -15.42
CA ILE A 50 22.17 -36.35 -14.42
C ILE A 50 21.17 -35.25 -14.71
N GLY A 51 20.18 -35.05 -13.82
CA GLY A 51 19.18 -33.98 -13.93
C GLY A 51 19.85 -32.61 -13.94
N GLY A 52 20.32 -32.18 -15.11
CA GLY A 52 20.97 -30.92 -15.33
C GLY A 52 19.91 -29.80 -15.20
N ARG A 53 19.80 -29.18 -14.03
CA ARG A 53 19.18 -27.87 -13.91
C ARG A 53 19.94 -26.93 -14.84
N GLY A 54 19.27 -26.49 -15.93
CA GLY A 54 19.89 -25.56 -16.88
C GLY A 54 20.25 -24.23 -16.20
N PRO A 55 21.24 -23.47 -16.72
CA PRO A 55 21.68 -22.19 -16.13
C PRO A 55 20.56 -21.16 -16.00
N GLY A 56 19.47 -21.28 -16.76
CA GLY A 56 18.28 -20.43 -16.61
C GLY A 56 17.42 -20.77 -15.40
N GLU A 57 17.35 -22.05 -15.01
CA GLU A 57 16.56 -22.49 -13.84
C GLU A 57 17.23 -22.06 -12.53
N THR A 58 18.56 -22.07 -12.45
CA THR A 58 19.32 -21.55 -11.31
C THR A 58 19.20 -20.03 -11.17
N ARG A 59 19.14 -19.29 -12.27
CA ARG A 59 18.91 -17.84 -12.24
C ARG A 59 17.54 -17.50 -11.67
N ILE A 60 16.47 -18.11 -12.18
CA ILE A 60 15.10 -17.87 -11.68
C ILE A 60 14.99 -18.23 -10.19
N GLU A 61 15.65 -19.28 -9.74
CA GLU A 61 15.65 -19.68 -8.33
C GLU A 61 16.40 -18.66 -7.45
N THR A 62 17.51 -18.14 -7.93
CA THR A 62 18.29 -17.08 -7.26
C THR A 62 17.47 -15.79 -7.17
N ASP A 63 16.83 -15.39 -8.26
CA ASP A 63 15.97 -14.19 -8.30
C ASP A 63 14.78 -14.34 -7.35
N ARG A 64 14.14 -15.51 -7.33
CA ARG A 64 13.05 -15.79 -6.37
C ARG A 64 13.49 -15.71 -4.92
N ARG A 65 14.71 -16.19 -4.61
CA ARG A 65 15.27 -16.11 -3.26
C ARG A 65 15.55 -14.66 -2.88
N SER A 66 16.13 -13.88 -3.78
CA SER A 66 16.41 -12.46 -3.59
C SER A 66 15.12 -11.67 -3.36
N ILE A 67 14.10 -11.87 -4.20
CA ILE A 67 12.77 -11.26 -4.04
C ILE A 67 12.13 -11.68 -2.72
N GLY A 68 12.20 -12.96 -2.36
CA GLY A 68 11.69 -13.46 -1.09
C GLY A 68 12.36 -12.80 0.13
N HIS A 69 13.68 -12.63 0.07
CA HIS A 69 14.42 -11.90 1.11
C HIS A 69 13.98 -10.44 1.21
N ARG A 70 13.86 -9.75 0.07
CA ARG A 70 13.40 -8.34 0.03
C ARG A 70 12.00 -8.19 0.61
N ILE A 71 11.06 -9.06 0.24
CA ILE A 71 9.69 -9.10 0.81
C ILE A 71 9.76 -9.23 2.34
N ALA A 72 10.60 -10.12 2.88
CA ALA A 72 10.72 -10.31 4.33
C ALA A 72 11.28 -9.05 5.03
N VAL A 73 12.22 -8.34 4.41
CA VAL A 73 12.76 -7.07 4.92
C VAL A 73 11.67 -5.99 4.95
N LEU A 74 10.91 -5.84 3.86
CA LEU A 74 9.84 -4.84 3.75
C LEU A 74 8.72 -5.10 4.76
N ARG A 75 8.30 -6.36 4.94
CA ARG A 75 7.30 -6.74 5.97
C ARG A 75 7.76 -6.38 7.38
N ARG A 76 9.02 -6.63 7.72
CA ARG A 76 9.59 -6.21 9.02
C ARG A 76 9.59 -4.70 9.19
N ARG A 77 9.87 -3.95 8.12
CA ARG A 77 9.83 -2.50 8.13
C ARG A 77 8.41 -1.98 8.37
N LEU A 78 7.41 -2.51 7.67
CA LEU A 78 6.01 -2.16 7.87
C LEU A 78 5.54 -2.43 9.30
N LYS A 79 5.89 -3.59 9.87
CA LYS A 79 5.55 -3.92 11.26
C LYS A 79 6.12 -2.91 12.27
N ARG A 80 7.32 -2.36 12.03
CA ARG A 80 7.88 -1.29 12.88
C ARG A 80 7.13 0.02 12.74
N ILE A 81 6.73 0.38 11.53
CA ILE A 81 5.93 1.59 11.26
C ILE A 81 4.57 1.47 11.96
N GLU A 82 3.91 0.32 11.83
CA GLU A 82 2.65 0.01 12.50
C GLU A 82 2.74 0.18 14.02
N SER A 83 3.77 -0.37 14.66
CA SER A 83 3.96 -0.21 16.11
C SER A 83 4.09 1.26 16.53
N THR A 84 4.77 2.08 15.74
CA THR A 84 4.89 3.53 15.99
C THR A 84 3.54 4.25 15.86
N ARG A 85 2.70 3.82 14.89
CA ARG A 85 1.34 4.35 14.70
C ARG A 85 0.44 4.01 15.87
N VAL A 86 0.48 2.75 16.34
CA VAL A 86 -0.28 2.32 17.52
C VAL A 86 0.07 3.17 18.74
N SER A 87 1.36 3.45 18.99
CA SER A 87 1.79 4.30 20.09
C SER A 87 1.24 5.73 19.96
N LYS A 88 1.37 6.35 18.78
CA LYS A 88 0.82 7.69 18.53
C LYS A 88 -0.70 7.75 18.68
N ARG A 89 -1.39 6.68 18.32
CA ARG A 89 -2.85 6.55 18.49
C ARG A 89 -3.22 6.46 19.97
N ALA A 90 -2.50 5.66 20.76
CA ALA A 90 -2.71 5.57 22.19
C ALA A 90 -2.54 6.94 22.89
N ASP A 91 -1.59 7.75 22.45
CA ASP A 91 -1.41 9.11 22.95
C ASP A 91 -2.58 10.05 22.59
N ARG A 92 -3.12 9.93 21.36
CA ARG A 92 -4.34 10.69 20.95
C ARG A 92 -5.55 10.33 21.80
N LEU A 93 -5.76 9.03 22.04
CA LEU A 93 -6.85 8.54 22.91
C LEU A 93 -6.72 9.04 24.35
N ARG A 94 -5.51 9.02 24.93
CA ARG A 94 -5.25 9.56 26.27
C ARG A 94 -5.58 11.06 26.36
N ASN A 95 -5.26 11.80 25.30
CA ASN A 95 -5.51 13.25 25.24
C ASN A 95 -6.96 13.59 24.84
N LYS A 96 -7.84 12.60 24.62
CA LYS A 96 -9.24 12.77 24.24
C LYS A 96 -9.45 13.71 23.04
N VAL A 97 -8.53 13.67 22.06
CA VAL A 97 -8.64 14.47 20.84
C VAL A 97 -9.53 13.71 19.85
N PRO A 98 -10.74 14.21 19.56
CA PRO A 98 -11.64 13.57 18.58
C PRO A 98 -10.99 13.48 17.21
N SER A 99 -11.31 12.41 16.48
CA SER A 99 -10.78 12.12 15.16
C SER A 99 -11.91 11.96 14.14
N ALA A 100 -11.78 12.62 12.99
CA ALA A 100 -12.65 12.43 11.87
C ALA A 100 -11.87 11.98 10.65
N ALA A 101 -12.41 11.01 9.88
CA ALA A 101 -11.82 10.56 8.64
C ALA A 101 -12.71 10.93 7.45
N ILE A 102 -12.10 11.47 6.40
CA ILE A 102 -12.78 11.81 5.16
C ILE A 102 -12.67 10.60 4.23
N VAL A 103 -13.82 10.08 3.82
CA VAL A 103 -13.93 8.90 2.95
C VAL A 103 -14.75 9.22 1.70
N GLY A 104 -14.58 8.47 0.63
CA GLY A 104 -15.32 8.64 -0.61
C GLY A 104 -14.52 8.16 -1.81
N TYR A 105 -15.12 8.19 -2.99
CA TYR A 105 -14.47 7.76 -4.22
C TYR A 105 -13.24 8.59 -4.58
N THR A 106 -12.36 8.03 -5.41
CA THR A 106 -11.27 8.80 -6.02
C THR A 106 -11.83 10.00 -6.77
N ASN A 107 -11.16 11.13 -6.64
CA ASN A 107 -11.54 12.41 -7.27
C ASN A 107 -12.86 13.04 -6.78
N ALA A 108 -13.47 12.58 -5.71
CA ALA A 108 -14.68 13.17 -5.11
C ALA A 108 -14.40 14.45 -4.30
N GLY A 109 -13.21 15.02 -4.34
CA GLY A 109 -12.89 16.28 -3.66
C GLY A 109 -12.47 16.16 -2.19
N LYS A 110 -12.11 14.97 -1.68
CA LYS A 110 -11.72 14.75 -0.28
C LYS A 110 -10.56 15.64 0.18
N SER A 111 -9.46 15.66 -0.57
CA SER A 111 -8.27 16.46 -0.25
C SER A 111 -8.55 17.97 -0.38
N SER A 112 -9.42 18.36 -1.30
CA SER A 112 -9.90 19.74 -1.41
C SER A 112 -10.69 20.15 -0.16
N LEU A 113 -11.57 19.26 0.33
CA LEU A 113 -12.32 19.47 1.55
C LEU A 113 -11.39 19.58 2.77
N LEU A 114 -10.40 18.68 2.90
CA LEU A 114 -9.39 18.76 3.95
C LEU A 114 -8.69 20.12 3.94
N ASN A 115 -8.21 20.58 2.78
CA ASN A 115 -7.52 21.85 2.63
C ASN A 115 -8.41 23.03 3.05
N ARG A 116 -9.67 23.00 2.64
CA ARG A 116 -10.62 24.07 2.97
C ARG A 116 -10.88 24.17 4.48
N LEU A 117 -10.99 23.02 5.14
CA LEU A 117 -11.28 22.96 6.57
C LEU A 117 -10.04 23.23 7.45
N THR A 118 -8.87 22.82 7.00
CA THR A 118 -7.65 22.86 7.84
C THR A 118 -6.64 23.93 7.42
N ARG A 119 -6.84 24.60 6.26
CA ARG A 119 -5.87 25.49 5.62
C ARG A 119 -4.47 24.83 5.43
N ALA A 120 -4.44 23.52 5.22
CA ALA A 120 -3.22 22.73 5.30
C ALA A 120 -2.32 22.80 4.05
N GLY A 121 -2.79 23.33 2.92
CA GLY A 121 -2.03 23.39 1.68
C GLY A 121 -1.59 22.01 1.15
N VAL A 122 -2.37 20.96 1.40
CA VAL A 122 -2.11 19.63 0.84
C VAL A 122 -2.25 19.71 -0.68
N LEU A 123 -1.33 19.09 -1.40
CA LEU A 123 -1.38 19.07 -2.85
C LEU A 123 -2.67 18.38 -3.32
N VAL A 124 -3.47 19.11 -4.05
CA VAL A 124 -4.68 18.61 -4.70
C VAL A 124 -4.34 18.43 -6.17
N GLU A 125 -4.36 17.21 -6.65
CA GLU A 125 -4.20 16.88 -8.07
C GLU A 125 -5.52 16.33 -8.58
N ASP A 126 -5.92 16.76 -9.76
CA ASP A 126 -7.08 16.20 -10.47
C ASP A 126 -6.67 14.88 -11.14
N ALA A 127 -6.35 13.90 -10.30
CA ALA A 127 -5.87 12.59 -10.72
C ALA A 127 -6.47 11.50 -9.83
N LEU A 128 -6.66 10.32 -10.42
CA LEU A 128 -7.04 9.12 -9.66
C LEU A 128 -5.91 8.77 -8.69
N PHE A 129 -6.26 8.51 -7.43
CA PHE A 129 -5.31 8.18 -6.35
C PHE A 129 -4.30 9.29 -6.04
N ALA A 130 -4.69 10.56 -6.20
CA ALA A 130 -3.86 11.69 -5.80
C ALA A 130 -3.40 11.61 -4.32
N THR A 131 -4.22 11.03 -3.46
CA THR A 131 -3.87 10.71 -2.07
C THR A 131 -3.76 9.20 -1.89
N LEU A 132 -2.55 8.72 -1.67
CA LEU A 132 -2.28 7.32 -1.28
C LEU A 132 -2.00 7.21 0.22
N ASP A 133 -1.25 8.15 0.75
CA ASP A 133 -0.87 8.20 2.16
C ASP A 133 -1.92 8.98 2.97
N PRO A 134 -2.43 8.43 4.08
CA PRO A 134 -3.35 9.16 4.94
C PRO A 134 -2.68 10.41 5.49
N THR A 135 -3.32 11.54 5.31
CA THR A 135 -2.83 12.83 5.80
C THR A 135 -3.70 13.30 6.96
N THR A 136 -3.16 13.22 8.17
CA THR A 136 -3.86 13.69 9.38
C THR A 136 -3.44 15.12 9.72
N ARG A 137 -4.42 16.00 9.93
CA ARG A 137 -4.24 17.39 10.34
C ARG A 137 -5.00 17.69 11.62
N ARG A 138 -4.37 18.43 12.50
CA ARG A 138 -5.02 18.98 13.70
C ARG A 138 -5.64 20.32 13.34
N THR A 139 -6.90 20.51 13.71
CA THR A 139 -7.63 21.76 13.48
C THR A 139 -8.53 22.06 14.66
N THR A 140 -9.16 23.22 14.64
CA THR A 140 -10.07 23.69 15.70
C THR A 140 -11.43 24.07 15.11
N THR A 141 -12.48 23.76 15.84
CA THR A 141 -13.83 24.26 15.55
C THR A 141 -13.94 25.75 15.88
N ALA A 142 -15.01 26.39 15.45
CA ALA A 142 -15.28 27.80 15.74
C ALA A 142 -15.38 28.11 17.26
N ASP A 143 -15.79 27.14 18.05
CA ASP A 143 -15.87 27.20 19.51
C ASP A 143 -14.54 26.80 20.23
N GLY A 144 -13.45 26.65 19.47
CA GLY A 144 -12.10 26.40 20.00
C GLY A 144 -11.79 24.95 20.35
N ARG A 145 -12.67 23.98 20.10
CA ARG A 145 -12.39 22.57 20.34
C ARG A 145 -11.41 22.03 19.31
N VAL A 146 -10.42 21.30 19.77
CA VAL A 146 -9.38 20.68 18.96
C VAL A 146 -9.85 19.32 18.49
N TYR A 147 -9.69 19.03 17.21
CA TYR A 147 -9.92 17.69 16.61
C TYR A 147 -8.89 17.39 15.53
N THR A 148 -8.81 16.13 15.12
CA THR A 148 -7.98 15.71 13.99
C THR A 148 -8.87 15.35 12.81
N LEU A 149 -8.44 15.76 11.61
CA LEU A 149 -9.10 15.41 10.35
C LEU A 149 -8.10 14.66 9.47
N THR A 150 -8.48 13.48 9.01
CA THR A 150 -7.63 12.60 8.21
C THR A 150 -8.22 12.45 6.82
N ASP A 151 -7.45 12.81 5.79
CA ASP A 151 -7.75 12.45 4.40
C ASP A 151 -7.33 11.02 4.14
N THR A 152 -8.15 10.27 3.44
CA THR A 152 -7.92 8.86 3.14
C THR A 152 -7.83 8.61 1.64
N VAL A 153 -7.30 7.46 1.27
CA VAL A 153 -7.29 7.03 -0.13
C VAL A 153 -8.71 6.92 -0.66
N GLY A 154 -8.92 7.34 -1.92
CA GLY A 154 -10.22 7.23 -2.57
C GLY A 154 -10.61 5.78 -2.87
N PHE A 155 -11.87 5.44 -2.63
CA PHE A 155 -12.42 4.14 -3.00
C PHE A 155 -12.46 3.98 -4.52
N VAL A 156 -12.28 2.74 -4.98
CA VAL A 156 -12.47 2.30 -6.35
C VAL A 156 -13.37 1.07 -6.38
N ARG A 157 -14.10 0.90 -7.48
CA ARG A 157 -15.06 -0.21 -7.62
C ARG A 157 -14.41 -1.59 -7.54
N HIS A 158 -13.18 -1.73 -8.03
CA HIS A 158 -12.45 -3.01 -8.07
C HIS A 158 -11.03 -2.78 -7.59
N LEU A 159 -10.78 -3.04 -6.31
CA LEU A 159 -9.44 -3.03 -5.76
C LEU A 159 -8.81 -4.43 -5.94
N PRO A 160 -7.71 -4.56 -6.67
CA PRO A 160 -6.99 -5.83 -6.75
C PRO A 160 -6.57 -6.32 -5.35
N HIS A 161 -6.69 -7.62 -5.09
CA HIS A 161 -6.38 -8.21 -3.78
C HIS A 161 -4.96 -7.89 -3.29
N ASP A 162 -3.99 -7.85 -4.21
CA ASP A 162 -2.60 -7.50 -3.89
C ASP A 162 -2.43 -6.07 -3.36
N LEU A 163 -3.40 -5.19 -3.64
CA LEU A 163 -3.42 -3.81 -3.16
C LEU A 163 -4.19 -3.64 -1.85
N VAL A 164 -5.03 -4.60 -1.46
CA VAL A 164 -5.76 -4.53 -0.18
C VAL A 164 -4.77 -4.45 0.99
N GLU A 165 -3.68 -5.22 0.97
CA GLU A 165 -2.62 -5.13 1.98
C GLU A 165 -1.95 -3.74 1.99
N ALA A 166 -1.77 -3.12 0.80
CA ALA A 166 -1.20 -1.78 0.68
C ALA A 166 -2.13 -0.69 1.24
N PHE A 167 -3.44 -0.92 1.25
CA PHE A 167 -4.43 0.02 1.79
C PHE A 167 -4.85 -0.29 3.23
N ALA A 168 -4.40 -1.40 3.81
CA ALA A 168 -4.77 -1.81 5.15
C ALA A 168 -4.56 -0.69 6.18
N SER A 169 -3.43 0.04 6.09
CA SER A 169 -3.12 1.15 6.98
C SER A 169 -4.09 2.32 6.88
N THR A 170 -4.55 2.63 5.66
CA THR A 170 -5.51 3.70 5.41
C THR A 170 -6.90 3.31 5.86
N LEU A 171 -7.29 2.06 5.65
CA LEU A 171 -8.56 1.51 6.13
C LEU A 171 -8.61 1.42 7.66
N GLU A 172 -7.48 1.14 8.32
CA GLU A 172 -7.37 1.19 9.77
C GLU A 172 -7.63 2.59 10.34
N GLU A 173 -7.07 3.64 9.75
CA GLU A 173 -7.34 5.03 10.20
C GLU A 173 -8.83 5.37 10.04
N THR A 174 -9.46 4.86 8.99
CA THR A 174 -10.91 5.02 8.78
C THR A 174 -11.73 4.27 9.83
N ALA A 175 -11.38 3.01 10.10
CA ALA A 175 -12.10 2.16 11.07
C ALA A 175 -11.99 2.65 12.52
N MET A 176 -10.95 3.44 12.82
CA MET A 176 -10.66 3.94 14.17
C MET A 176 -11.04 5.41 14.37
N ALA A 177 -11.60 6.06 13.37
CA ALA A 177 -12.09 7.43 13.51
C ALA A 177 -13.40 7.46 14.31
N ASP A 178 -13.54 8.49 15.14
CA ASP A 178 -14.79 8.70 15.92
C ASP A 178 -15.95 9.13 15.00
N VAL A 179 -15.63 9.79 13.88
CA VAL A 179 -16.61 10.27 12.89
C VAL A 179 -16.09 10.01 11.47
N LEU A 180 -16.97 9.53 10.60
CA LEU A 180 -16.70 9.41 9.17
C LEU A 180 -17.43 10.51 8.40
N VAL A 181 -16.68 11.24 7.58
CA VAL A 181 -17.21 12.26 6.65
C VAL A 181 -17.20 11.66 5.25
N HIS A 182 -18.35 11.23 4.77
CA HIS A 182 -18.48 10.65 3.44
C HIS A 182 -18.71 11.74 2.39
N VAL A 183 -17.74 11.88 1.47
CA VAL A 183 -17.83 12.81 0.34
C VAL A 183 -18.38 12.05 -0.85
N VAL A 184 -19.49 12.54 -1.37
CA VAL A 184 -20.22 11.99 -2.53
C VAL A 184 -20.31 13.10 -3.57
N ASP A 185 -20.03 12.74 -4.82
CA ASP A 185 -20.15 13.60 -6.01
C ASP A 185 -21.53 13.37 -6.65
#